data_70b1d0ed60aa7a47518d381224fe428c
#
_entry.id   70b1d0ed60aa7a47518d381224fe428c
#
_cell.length_a   1.000
_cell.length_b   1.000
_cell.length_c   1.000
_cell.angle_alpha   90.00
_cell.angle_beta   90.00
_cell.angle_gamma   90.00
#
_symmetry.space_group_name_H-M   'P 1'
#
loop_
_entity.id
_entity.type
_entity.pdbx_description
1 polymer ?
#
loop_
_entity_poly.entity_id
_entity_poly.type
_entity_poly.pdbx_seq_one_letter_code
_entity_poly.pdbx_strand_id
1 'polypeptide(L)'
;TVQVVSPSVWGWRENRIKDIESHVDLTMCLFKFECNFYASKNMNSFFLGHPFSKLQMGDKNAILSKHGLEDSKDFVSILPGSRRSEISQLMPIYIQSAKKLLEVNPNIFFLIPAANSELADAIASHQDINQIPHSLATEAAQDFLSISTISIVTSGTASLEAAVLGSVPIICYKTNAFNYAILSRMVKTPFIGLPNLLLQEHVFPELIQQDLSVDAIVSSYSEISSKPQRYQSHLAAMNDSMNGEGFTAAAQAIKHLL
;
A
#
# COMPACT_ATOMS: atom_id res chain seq x y z
N THR A 1 -4.32 29.17 -11.66
CA THR A 1 -4.43 28.26 -10.48
C THR A 1 -3.74 26.93 -10.75
N VAL A 2 -3.08 26.36 -9.72
CA VAL A 2 -2.40 25.08 -9.80
C VAL A 2 -2.94 24.14 -8.72
N GLN A 3 -3.42 22.98 -9.13
CA GLN A 3 -3.82 21.91 -8.23
C GLN A 3 -2.60 20.99 -8.00
N VAL A 4 -2.06 21.00 -6.79
CA VAL A 4 -1.01 20.03 -6.41
C VAL A 4 -1.67 18.78 -5.88
N VAL A 5 -1.31 17.64 -6.46
CA VAL A 5 -1.92 16.32 -6.31
C VAL A 5 -3.31 16.22 -6.95
N SER A 6 -3.42 15.32 -7.91
CA SER A 6 -4.69 15.01 -8.58
C SER A 6 -5.68 14.42 -7.57
N PRO A 7 -6.91 14.93 -7.46
CA PRO A 7 -7.96 14.16 -6.79
C PRO A 7 -8.28 12.91 -7.62
N SER A 8 -8.71 11.83 -6.97
CA SER A 8 -8.94 10.52 -7.61
C SER A 8 -10.18 10.50 -8.55
N VAL A 9 -10.37 11.55 -9.36
CA VAL A 9 -11.49 11.67 -10.32
C VAL A 9 -11.42 10.65 -11.45
N TRP A 10 -10.26 10.11 -11.73
CA TRP A 10 -10.03 9.02 -12.67
C TRP A 10 -10.61 7.68 -12.20
N GLY A 11 -10.68 7.45 -10.89
CA GLY A 11 -11.19 6.23 -10.28
C GLY A 11 -12.66 6.31 -9.84
N TRP A 12 -13.12 7.50 -9.44
CA TRP A 12 -14.49 7.74 -8.98
C TRP A 12 -14.85 9.23 -9.03
N ARG A 13 -16.16 9.56 -9.03
CA ARG A 13 -16.66 10.96 -9.11
C ARG A 13 -16.13 11.76 -10.30
N GLU A 14 -16.07 11.14 -11.47
CA GLU A 14 -15.62 11.80 -12.71
C GLU A 14 -16.41 13.08 -13.04
N ASN A 15 -17.65 13.23 -12.52
CA ASN A 15 -18.44 14.44 -12.66
C ASN A 15 -17.75 15.70 -12.09
N ARG A 16 -16.81 15.54 -11.14
CA ARG A 16 -16.01 16.67 -10.61
C ARG A 16 -14.95 17.18 -11.60
N ILE A 17 -14.72 16.47 -12.70
CA ILE A 17 -13.76 16.92 -13.72
C ILE A 17 -14.12 18.29 -14.29
N LYS A 18 -15.42 18.59 -14.42
CA LYS A 18 -15.89 19.89 -14.91
C LYS A 18 -15.52 21.04 -13.96
N ASP A 19 -15.54 20.79 -12.66
CA ASP A 19 -15.13 21.80 -11.67
C ASP A 19 -13.61 22.04 -11.76
N ILE A 20 -12.83 20.99 -11.99
CA ILE A 20 -11.38 21.11 -12.18
C ILE A 20 -11.10 21.87 -13.48
N GLU A 21 -11.75 21.52 -14.59
CA GLU A 21 -11.60 22.17 -15.90
C GLU A 21 -11.87 23.66 -15.84
N SER A 22 -12.87 24.08 -15.04
CA SER A 22 -13.26 25.50 -14.95
C SER A 22 -12.41 26.34 -13.98
N HIS A 23 -11.64 25.71 -13.06
CA HIS A 23 -10.95 26.44 -11.99
C HIS A 23 -9.46 26.15 -11.90
N VAL A 24 -8.92 25.17 -12.63
CA VAL A 24 -7.53 24.72 -12.52
C VAL A 24 -6.83 24.82 -13.87
N ASP A 25 -5.80 25.64 -13.96
CA ASP A 25 -5.00 25.83 -15.16
C ASP A 25 -3.96 24.70 -15.37
N LEU A 26 -3.48 24.08 -14.27
CA LEU A 26 -2.52 22.98 -14.31
C LEU A 26 -2.74 22.04 -13.12
N THR A 27 -2.84 20.74 -13.38
CA THR A 27 -2.85 19.69 -12.35
C THR A 27 -1.52 18.98 -12.30
N MET A 28 -0.88 18.98 -11.11
CA MET A 28 0.33 18.22 -10.84
C MET A 28 -0.03 16.83 -10.36
N CYS A 29 0.33 15.84 -11.15
CA CYS A 29 0.02 14.42 -10.95
C CYS A 29 1.15 13.70 -10.26
N LEU A 30 0.83 12.80 -9.35
CA LEU A 30 1.81 11.92 -8.71
C LEU A 30 2.11 10.69 -9.57
N PHE A 31 1.19 10.30 -10.45
CA PHE A 31 1.29 9.12 -11.29
C PHE A 31 1.09 9.44 -12.76
N LYS A 32 1.82 8.74 -13.62
CA LYS A 32 1.76 8.97 -15.07
C LYS A 32 0.38 8.69 -15.66
N PHE A 33 -0.36 7.70 -15.15
CA PHE A 33 -1.71 7.39 -15.62
C PHE A 33 -2.70 8.54 -15.36
N GLU A 34 -2.49 9.34 -14.29
CA GLU A 34 -3.30 10.53 -14.01
C GLU A 34 -3.10 11.59 -15.11
N CYS A 35 -1.86 11.83 -15.53
CA CYS A 35 -1.57 12.72 -16.64
C CYS A 35 -2.25 12.23 -17.94
N ASN A 36 -2.21 10.94 -18.22
CA ASN A 36 -2.89 10.36 -19.37
C ASN A 36 -4.42 10.58 -19.31
N PHE A 37 -5.00 10.47 -18.11
CA PHE A 37 -6.41 10.78 -17.90
C PHE A 37 -6.74 12.24 -18.19
N TYR A 38 -5.97 13.21 -17.67
CA TYR A 38 -6.18 14.64 -17.96
C TYR A 38 -5.96 14.97 -19.44
N ALA A 39 -4.94 14.40 -20.06
CA ALA A 39 -4.68 14.57 -21.49
C ALA A 39 -5.86 14.09 -22.37
N SER A 40 -6.52 12.98 -21.99
CA SER A 40 -7.72 12.48 -22.68
C SER A 40 -8.92 13.43 -22.60
N LYS A 41 -8.88 14.41 -21.69
CA LYS A 41 -9.89 15.47 -21.50
C LYS A 41 -9.42 16.83 -22.00
N ASN A 42 -8.28 16.89 -22.72
CA ASN A 42 -7.64 18.13 -23.18
C ASN A 42 -7.30 19.13 -22.05
N MET A 43 -7.00 18.62 -20.86
CA MET A 43 -6.64 19.41 -19.69
C MET A 43 -5.12 19.35 -19.46
N ASN A 44 -4.55 20.48 -19.00
CA ASN A 44 -3.13 20.56 -18.69
C ASN A 44 -2.79 19.77 -17.43
N SER A 45 -1.76 18.96 -17.54
CA SER A 45 -1.21 18.21 -16.41
C SER A 45 0.30 18.10 -16.50
N PHE A 46 0.94 17.93 -15.34
CA PHE A 46 2.38 17.80 -15.20
C PHE A 46 2.70 16.58 -14.33
N PHE A 47 3.61 15.73 -14.75
CA PHE A 47 4.00 14.55 -13.99
C PHE A 47 5.08 14.91 -12.96
N LEU A 48 4.65 15.24 -11.74
CA LEU A 48 5.53 15.56 -10.63
C LEU A 48 6.34 14.36 -10.14
N GLY A 49 5.74 13.16 -10.14
CA GLY A 49 6.24 11.95 -9.52
C GLY A 49 5.78 11.79 -8.07
N HIS A 50 5.85 10.56 -7.58
CA HIS A 50 5.40 10.25 -6.22
C HIS A 50 6.56 10.38 -5.22
N PRO A 51 6.36 10.97 -4.02
CA PRO A 51 7.42 11.09 -3.00
C PRO A 51 8.07 9.76 -2.63
N PHE A 52 7.33 8.66 -2.66
CA PHE A 52 7.86 7.33 -2.37
C PHE A 52 8.92 6.83 -3.36
N SER A 53 9.02 7.41 -4.56
CA SER A 53 10.11 7.08 -5.49
C SER A 53 11.52 7.35 -4.91
N LYS A 54 11.58 8.16 -3.83
CA LYS A 54 12.83 8.48 -3.13
C LYS A 54 13.04 7.70 -1.85
N LEU A 55 12.08 6.87 -1.45
CA LEU A 55 12.25 5.99 -0.30
C LEU A 55 13.34 4.96 -0.60
N GLN A 56 14.18 4.72 0.38
CA GLN A 56 15.22 3.71 0.31
C GLN A 56 14.98 2.69 1.43
N MET A 57 15.27 1.45 1.13
CA MET A 57 15.27 0.40 2.16
C MET A 57 16.30 0.76 3.24
N GLY A 58 15.90 0.59 4.48
CA GLY A 58 16.78 0.79 5.62
C GLY A 58 17.87 -0.29 5.71
N ASP A 59 18.96 0.02 6.42
CA ASP A 59 20.00 -0.98 6.71
C ASP A 59 19.45 -2.07 7.63
N LYS A 60 19.47 -3.31 7.15
CA LYS A 60 18.89 -4.47 7.85
C LYS A 60 19.50 -4.63 9.25
N ASN A 61 20.83 -4.55 9.39
CA ASN A 61 21.49 -4.79 10.66
C ASN A 61 21.15 -3.69 11.69
N ALA A 62 21.06 -2.44 11.23
CA ALA A 62 20.65 -1.34 12.08
C ALA A 62 19.18 -1.51 12.55
N ILE A 63 18.29 -1.96 11.67
CA ILE A 63 16.88 -2.22 12.00
C ILE A 63 16.78 -3.38 13.01
N LEU A 64 17.46 -4.50 12.76
CA LEU A 64 17.47 -5.64 13.68
C LEU A 64 17.94 -5.22 15.07
N SER A 65 19.05 -4.47 15.15
CA SER A 65 19.57 -3.96 16.41
C SER A 65 18.61 -3.01 17.12
N LYS A 66 18.02 -2.07 16.37
CA LYS A 66 17.07 -1.07 16.89
C LYS A 66 15.84 -1.71 17.54
N HIS A 67 15.34 -2.79 16.93
CA HIS A 67 14.11 -3.45 17.37
C HIS A 67 14.34 -4.74 18.15
N GLY A 68 15.61 -5.12 18.44
CA GLY A 68 15.95 -6.35 19.17
C GLY A 68 15.52 -7.63 18.46
N LEU A 69 15.63 -7.66 17.13
CA LEU A 69 15.18 -8.77 16.28
C LEU A 69 16.34 -9.71 15.93
N GLU A 70 16.03 -10.99 15.75
CA GLU A 70 17.00 -12.03 15.37
C GLU A 70 17.06 -12.18 13.83
N ASP A 71 18.25 -12.10 13.24
CA ASP A 71 18.46 -12.24 11.80
C ASP A 71 18.08 -13.62 11.23
N SER A 72 17.96 -14.62 12.07
CA SER A 72 17.58 -16.00 11.70
C SER A 72 16.11 -16.16 11.33
N LYS A 73 15.27 -15.13 11.49
CA LYS A 73 13.83 -15.18 11.26
C LYS A 73 13.43 -14.76 9.84
N ASP A 74 12.33 -15.33 9.37
CA ASP A 74 11.64 -14.91 8.14
C ASP A 74 10.57 -13.86 8.50
N PHE A 75 10.84 -12.61 8.17
CA PHE A 75 9.95 -11.52 8.56
C PHE A 75 8.78 -11.35 7.61
N VAL A 76 7.58 -11.26 8.20
CA VAL A 76 6.33 -10.92 7.52
C VAL A 76 5.70 -9.74 8.23
N SER A 77 5.48 -8.62 7.51
CA SER A 77 4.80 -7.47 8.11
C SER A 77 3.28 -7.61 8.05
N ILE A 78 2.60 -7.15 9.12
CA ILE A 78 1.14 -7.06 9.18
C ILE A 78 0.77 -5.60 9.43
N LEU A 79 0.12 -4.96 8.45
CA LEU A 79 -0.34 -3.57 8.51
C LEU A 79 -1.87 -3.53 8.57
N PRO A 80 -2.47 -3.52 9.77
CA PRO A 80 -3.92 -3.70 9.92
C PRO A 80 -4.76 -2.47 9.61
N GLY A 81 -4.11 -1.37 9.22
CA GLY A 81 -4.75 -0.11 8.91
C GLY A 81 -4.42 1.00 9.91
N SER A 82 -4.89 2.20 9.58
CA SER A 82 -4.66 3.42 10.35
C SER A 82 -5.89 3.90 11.13
N ARG A 83 -6.99 3.13 11.11
CA ARG A 83 -8.23 3.44 11.81
C ARG A 83 -8.62 2.29 12.74
N ARG A 84 -9.17 2.64 13.90
CA ARG A 84 -9.62 1.66 14.90
C ARG A 84 -10.64 0.65 14.33
N SER A 85 -11.52 1.10 13.42
CA SER A 85 -12.49 0.25 12.74
C SER A 85 -11.85 -0.76 11.78
N GLU A 86 -10.76 -0.40 11.11
CA GLU A 86 -10.00 -1.29 10.25
C GLU A 86 -9.32 -2.38 11.09
N ILE A 87 -8.64 -1.98 12.16
CA ILE A 87 -7.98 -2.90 13.10
C ILE A 87 -8.99 -3.90 13.69
N SER A 88 -10.12 -3.42 14.20
CA SER A 88 -11.13 -4.30 14.81
C SER A 88 -11.71 -5.33 13.82
N GLN A 89 -11.80 -4.98 12.54
CA GLN A 89 -12.33 -5.88 11.50
C GLN A 89 -11.28 -6.87 10.98
N LEU A 90 -10.02 -6.44 10.85
CA LEU A 90 -8.99 -7.16 10.10
C LEU A 90 -8.06 -7.96 11.01
N MET A 91 -7.73 -7.46 12.20
CA MET A 91 -6.82 -8.16 13.12
C MET A 91 -7.25 -9.59 13.44
N PRO A 92 -8.53 -9.93 13.69
CA PRO A 92 -8.92 -11.31 13.91
C PRO A 92 -8.56 -12.24 12.73
N ILE A 93 -8.75 -11.78 11.50
CA ILE A 93 -8.39 -12.54 10.28
C ILE A 93 -6.87 -12.66 10.16
N TYR A 94 -6.14 -11.57 10.39
CA TYR A 94 -4.68 -11.55 10.30
C TYR A 94 -4.02 -12.44 11.35
N ILE A 95 -4.50 -12.44 12.59
CA ILE A 95 -3.98 -13.33 13.65
C ILE A 95 -4.24 -14.80 13.29
N GLN A 96 -5.44 -15.16 12.81
CA GLN A 96 -5.74 -16.52 12.40
C GLN A 96 -4.89 -16.94 11.18
N SER A 97 -4.67 -16.03 10.24
CA SER A 97 -3.76 -16.27 9.10
C SER A 97 -2.32 -16.47 9.58
N ALA A 98 -1.86 -15.65 10.50
CA ALA A 98 -0.52 -15.76 11.08
C ALA A 98 -0.31 -17.12 11.78
N LYS A 99 -1.30 -17.59 12.57
CA LYS A 99 -1.25 -18.94 13.17
C LYS A 99 -1.10 -20.04 12.11
N LYS A 100 -1.88 -19.93 11.03
CA LYS A 100 -1.83 -20.93 9.94
C LYS A 100 -0.56 -20.83 9.10
N LEU A 101 0.01 -19.64 8.95
CA LEU A 101 1.31 -19.44 8.31
C LEU A 101 2.46 -20.08 9.11
N LEU A 102 2.38 -20.08 10.44
CA LEU A 102 3.35 -20.77 11.29
C LEU A 102 3.30 -22.31 11.15
N GLU A 103 2.15 -22.87 10.76
CA GLU A 103 2.08 -24.31 10.41
C GLU A 103 2.82 -24.60 9.09
N VAL A 104 2.85 -23.63 8.16
CA VAL A 104 3.55 -23.74 6.86
C VAL A 104 5.04 -23.44 7.02
N ASN A 105 5.39 -22.42 7.79
CA ASN A 105 6.76 -22.00 8.06
C ASN A 105 6.91 -21.56 9.52
N PRO A 106 7.39 -22.43 10.42
CA PRO A 106 7.56 -22.11 11.84
C PRO A 106 8.62 -21.03 12.12
N ASN A 107 9.46 -20.67 11.13
CA ASN A 107 10.49 -19.66 11.27
C ASN A 107 9.98 -18.21 11.12
N ILE A 108 8.71 -18.02 10.72
CA ILE A 108 8.13 -16.69 10.54
C ILE A 108 8.08 -15.94 11.88
N PHE A 109 8.45 -14.67 11.82
CA PHE A 109 8.26 -13.69 12.87
C PHE A 109 7.50 -12.49 12.30
N PHE A 110 6.41 -12.08 12.97
CA PHE A 110 5.55 -11.03 12.47
C PHE A 110 5.96 -9.65 12.97
N LEU A 111 6.00 -8.68 12.06
CA LEU A 111 6.32 -7.29 12.35
C LEU A 111 5.05 -6.45 12.18
N ILE A 112 4.57 -5.82 13.25
CA ILE A 112 3.29 -5.12 13.28
C ILE A 112 3.54 -3.64 13.59
N PRO A 113 3.65 -2.77 12.58
CA PRO A 113 3.76 -1.34 12.82
C PRO A 113 2.39 -0.76 13.15
N ALA A 114 2.30 0.03 14.21
CA ALA A 114 1.12 0.81 14.56
C ALA A 114 1.35 2.29 14.22
N ALA A 115 0.33 2.99 13.74
CA ALA A 115 0.44 4.38 13.36
C ALA A 115 0.65 5.33 14.56
N ASN A 116 0.19 4.93 15.75
CA ASN A 116 0.36 5.64 17.02
C ASN A 116 0.16 4.70 18.21
N SER A 117 0.38 5.19 19.42
CA SER A 117 0.25 4.42 20.65
C SER A 117 -1.18 3.92 20.91
N GLU A 118 -2.21 4.72 20.62
CA GLU A 118 -3.61 4.32 20.79
C GLU A 118 -3.95 3.08 19.93
N LEU A 119 -3.47 3.07 18.68
CA LEU A 119 -3.67 1.94 17.79
C LEU A 119 -2.78 0.74 18.15
N ALA A 120 -1.59 0.98 18.72
CA ALA A 120 -0.77 -0.09 19.27
C ALA A 120 -1.48 -0.80 20.43
N ASP A 121 -2.07 -0.03 21.35
CA ASP A 121 -2.86 -0.58 22.46
C ASP A 121 -4.08 -1.37 21.94
N ALA A 122 -4.75 -0.85 20.91
CA ALA A 122 -5.86 -1.55 20.28
C ALA A 122 -5.44 -2.87 19.64
N ILE A 123 -4.27 -2.94 19.00
CA ILE A 123 -3.70 -4.16 18.44
C ILE A 123 -3.30 -5.13 19.56
N ALA A 124 -2.59 -4.64 20.59
CA ALA A 124 -2.14 -5.45 21.72
C ALA A 124 -3.28 -6.05 22.53
N SER A 125 -4.45 -5.39 22.57
CA SER A 125 -5.64 -5.86 23.25
C SER A 125 -6.41 -6.97 22.53
N HIS A 126 -6.05 -7.28 21.27
CA HIS A 126 -6.73 -8.35 20.56
C HIS A 126 -6.47 -9.71 21.18
N GLN A 127 -7.56 -10.46 21.37
CA GLN A 127 -7.47 -11.85 21.80
C GLN A 127 -6.55 -12.62 20.85
N ASP A 128 -5.74 -13.49 21.40
CA ASP A 128 -4.83 -14.37 20.65
C ASP A 128 -3.59 -13.70 20.01
N ILE A 129 -3.39 -12.38 20.12
CA ILE A 129 -2.18 -11.73 19.55
C ILE A 129 -0.89 -12.35 20.12
N ASN A 130 -0.91 -12.71 21.40
CA ASN A 130 0.22 -13.34 22.09
C ASN A 130 0.49 -14.80 21.69
N GLN A 131 -0.35 -15.39 20.83
CA GLN A 131 -0.17 -16.74 20.31
C GLN A 131 0.67 -16.78 19.03
N ILE A 132 1.06 -15.63 18.51
CA ILE A 132 1.98 -15.51 17.38
C ILE A 132 3.26 -14.80 17.80
N PRO A 133 4.44 -15.24 17.34
CA PRO A 133 5.69 -14.52 17.59
C PRO A 133 5.68 -13.21 16.83
N HIS A 134 5.71 -12.07 17.53
CA HIS A 134 5.61 -10.77 16.89
C HIS A 134 6.37 -9.67 17.63
N SER A 135 6.67 -8.60 16.89
CA SER A 135 7.08 -7.30 17.41
C SER A 135 6.05 -6.26 17.02
N LEU A 136 5.54 -5.52 18.00
CA LEU A 136 4.60 -4.41 17.81
C LEU A 136 5.31 -3.10 18.18
N ALA A 137 5.40 -2.16 17.23
CA ALA A 137 6.05 -0.88 17.48
C ALA A 137 5.36 0.27 16.73
N THR A 138 5.42 1.46 17.31
CA THR A 138 4.99 2.70 16.63
C THR A 138 6.12 3.27 15.78
N GLU A 139 5.78 4.04 14.73
CA GLU A 139 6.74 4.70 13.84
C GLU A 139 7.77 3.74 13.19
N ALA A 140 7.40 2.45 13.09
CA ALA A 140 8.29 1.40 12.62
C ALA A 140 7.92 0.87 11.21
N ALA A 141 6.96 1.49 10.50
CA ALA A 141 6.46 0.94 9.25
C ALA A 141 7.57 0.79 8.19
N GLN A 142 8.40 1.81 7.99
CA GLN A 142 9.47 1.75 6.99
C GLN A 142 10.57 0.75 7.38
N ASP A 143 10.94 0.71 8.66
CA ASP A 143 11.91 -0.26 9.16
C ASP A 143 11.41 -1.70 8.92
N PHE A 144 10.19 -1.98 9.37
CA PHE A 144 9.62 -3.33 9.29
C PHE A 144 9.40 -3.78 7.84
N LEU A 145 8.90 -2.90 6.99
CA LEU A 145 8.72 -3.19 5.56
C LEU A 145 10.06 -3.41 4.84
N SER A 146 11.11 -2.68 5.23
CA SER A 146 12.45 -2.81 4.63
C SER A 146 13.09 -4.18 4.85
N ILE A 147 12.71 -4.90 5.92
CA ILE A 147 13.27 -6.21 6.26
C ILE A 147 12.30 -7.38 6.03
N SER A 148 11.05 -7.09 5.68
CA SER A 148 10.04 -8.10 5.40
C SER A 148 9.99 -8.45 3.92
N THR A 149 9.98 -9.73 3.59
CA THR A 149 9.84 -10.19 2.20
C THR A 149 8.40 -10.11 1.70
N ILE A 150 7.43 -10.31 2.58
CA ILE A 150 5.99 -10.30 2.30
C ILE A 150 5.30 -9.46 3.38
N SER A 151 4.25 -8.75 2.98
CA SER A 151 3.42 -7.97 3.90
C SER A 151 1.93 -8.22 3.66
N ILE A 152 1.18 -8.40 4.74
CA ILE A 152 -0.29 -8.45 4.74
C ILE A 152 -0.76 -7.03 5.05
N VAL A 153 -1.30 -6.33 4.08
CA VAL A 153 -1.58 -4.90 4.22
C VAL A 153 -3.04 -4.56 3.95
N THR A 154 -3.58 -3.71 4.78
CA THR A 154 -4.88 -3.08 4.50
C THR A 154 -4.72 -2.11 3.33
N SER A 155 -5.62 -2.21 2.35
CA SER A 155 -5.57 -1.38 1.13
C SER A 155 -5.50 0.12 1.46
N GLY A 156 -4.60 0.81 0.78
CA GLY A 156 -4.28 2.23 0.96
C GLY A 156 -2.85 2.52 0.54
N THR A 157 -2.34 3.67 0.95
CA THR A 157 -0.96 4.11 0.66
C THR A 157 0.09 3.13 1.21
N ALA A 158 -0.24 2.42 2.31
CA ALA A 158 0.65 1.42 2.91
C ALA A 158 1.01 0.27 1.97
N SER A 159 0.11 -0.12 1.05
CA SER A 159 0.41 -1.15 0.05
C SER A 159 1.48 -0.70 -0.97
N LEU A 160 1.46 0.57 -1.33
CA LEU A 160 2.49 1.17 -2.19
C LEU A 160 3.82 1.31 -1.43
N GLU A 161 3.79 1.77 -0.19
CA GLU A 161 4.97 1.88 0.66
C GLU A 161 5.66 0.52 0.86
N ALA A 162 4.87 -0.53 1.13
CA ALA A 162 5.38 -1.89 1.23
C ALA A 162 6.09 -2.33 -0.05
N ALA A 163 5.46 -2.14 -1.20
CA ALA A 163 6.03 -2.50 -2.48
C ALA A 163 7.31 -1.73 -2.80
N VAL A 164 7.35 -0.42 -2.50
CA VAL A 164 8.55 0.43 -2.71
C VAL A 164 9.72 -0.03 -1.86
N LEU A 165 9.46 -0.44 -0.63
CA LEU A 165 10.47 -0.93 0.32
C LEU A 165 10.81 -2.42 0.12
N GLY A 166 10.38 -3.03 -0.99
CA GLY A 166 10.78 -4.39 -1.37
C GLY A 166 9.93 -5.51 -0.77
N SER A 167 8.93 -5.18 0.05
CA SER A 167 8.00 -6.15 0.64
C SER A 167 6.82 -6.40 -0.30
N VAL A 168 6.61 -7.64 -0.73
CA VAL A 168 5.51 -8.00 -1.64
C VAL A 168 4.17 -7.93 -0.90
N PRO A 169 3.24 -7.02 -1.27
CA PRO A 169 2.00 -6.83 -0.53
C PRO A 169 0.94 -7.88 -0.92
N ILE A 170 0.32 -8.49 0.09
CA ILE A 170 -0.99 -9.13 -0.01
C ILE A 170 -2.00 -8.07 0.43
N ILE A 171 -2.74 -7.51 -0.53
CA ILE A 171 -3.58 -6.34 -0.33
C ILE A 171 -4.97 -6.78 0.13
N CYS A 172 -5.34 -6.41 1.34
CA CYS A 172 -6.59 -6.81 1.96
C CYS A 172 -7.53 -5.61 2.09
N TYR A 173 -8.81 -5.79 1.77
CA TYR A 173 -9.81 -4.76 1.97
C TYR A 173 -11.13 -5.33 2.48
N LYS A 174 -11.60 -4.78 3.58
CA LYS A 174 -12.90 -5.13 4.16
C LYS A 174 -13.59 -3.88 4.70
N THR A 175 -14.85 -3.72 4.35
CA THR A 175 -15.72 -2.66 4.87
C THR A 175 -17.13 -3.22 5.04
N ASN A 176 -18.02 -2.47 5.69
CA ASN A 176 -19.39 -2.93 5.81
C ASN A 176 -20.08 -3.06 4.43
N ALA A 177 -21.04 -3.98 4.32
CA ALA A 177 -21.70 -4.34 3.07
C ALA A 177 -22.34 -3.12 2.35
N PHE A 178 -22.88 -2.17 3.11
CA PHE A 178 -23.51 -0.97 2.57
C PHE A 178 -22.48 -0.05 1.89
N ASN A 179 -21.38 0.24 2.58
CA ASN A 179 -20.30 1.07 2.01
C ASN A 179 -19.68 0.39 0.79
N TYR A 180 -19.50 -0.93 0.83
CA TYR A 180 -18.98 -1.67 -0.31
C TYR A 180 -19.91 -1.62 -1.52
N ALA A 181 -21.21 -1.81 -1.31
CA ALA A 181 -22.19 -1.75 -2.40
C ALA A 181 -22.25 -0.38 -3.08
N ILE A 182 -21.98 0.70 -2.35
CA ILE A 182 -21.85 2.04 -2.91
C ILE A 182 -20.51 2.19 -3.65
N LEU A 183 -19.39 1.86 -3.01
CA LEU A 183 -18.06 2.03 -3.56
C LEU A 183 -17.83 1.19 -4.81
N SER A 184 -18.26 -0.08 -4.83
CA SER A 184 -18.09 -0.98 -5.97
C SER A 184 -18.80 -0.51 -7.25
N ARG A 185 -19.89 0.26 -7.10
CA ARG A 185 -20.62 0.86 -8.23
C ARG A 185 -19.99 2.17 -8.74
N MET A 186 -19.20 2.82 -7.88
CA MET A 186 -18.61 4.12 -8.18
C MET A 186 -17.17 4.03 -8.69
N VAL A 187 -16.45 2.96 -8.32
CA VAL A 187 -15.06 2.74 -8.71
C VAL A 187 -15.02 2.17 -10.13
N LYS A 188 -14.33 2.86 -11.03
CA LYS A 188 -14.21 2.50 -12.45
C LYS A 188 -12.92 1.73 -12.79
N THR A 189 -12.05 1.52 -11.81
CA THR A 189 -10.81 0.77 -11.98
C THR A 189 -10.99 -0.67 -11.55
N PRO A 190 -10.39 -1.65 -12.25
CA PRO A 190 -10.39 -3.04 -11.83
C PRO A 190 -9.45 -3.30 -10.63
N PHE A 191 -8.61 -2.32 -10.26
CA PHE A 191 -7.62 -2.44 -9.19
C PHE A 191 -8.01 -1.62 -7.98
N ILE A 192 -7.84 -2.20 -6.77
CA ILE A 192 -8.02 -1.48 -5.50
C ILE A 192 -6.68 -1.09 -4.90
N GLY A 193 -5.64 -1.88 -5.10
CA GLY A 193 -4.29 -1.59 -4.64
C GLY A 193 -3.55 -0.65 -5.58
N LEU A 194 -2.91 0.38 -5.02
CA LEU A 194 -2.08 1.29 -5.80
C LEU A 194 -0.97 0.59 -6.59
N PRO A 195 -0.28 -0.45 -6.08
CA PRO A 195 0.72 -1.17 -6.85
C PRO A 195 0.19 -1.77 -8.15
N ASN A 196 -0.95 -2.47 -8.11
CA ASN A 196 -1.58 -3.04 -9.31
C ASN A 196 -2.10 -1.96 -10.25
N LEU A 197 -2.65 -0.87 -9.69
CA LEU A 197 -3.09 0.27 -10.47
C LEU A 197 -1.93 0.93 -11.22
N LEU A 198 -0.75 1.05 -10.62
CA LEU A 198 0.44 1.60 -11.27
C LEU A 198 0.95 0.72 -12.40
N LEU A 199 0.94 -0.59 -12.18
CA LEU A 199 1.36 -1.57 -13.19
C LEU A 199 0.30 -1.79 -14.27
N GLN A 200 -0.96 -1.36 -14.05
CA GLN A 200 -2.12 -1.68 -14.91
C GLN A 200 -2.30 -3.20 -15.12
N GLU A 201 -1.92 -3.98 -14.10
CA GLU A 201 -1.93 -5.44 -14.11
C GLU A 201 -2.21 -5.99 -12.71
N HIS A 202 -2.94 -7.12 -12.61
CA HIS A 202 -3.13 -7.87 -11.38
C HIS A 202 -1.88 -8.71 -11.06
N VAL A 203 -0.85 -8.08 -10.49
CA VAL A 203 0.40 -8.72 -10.08
C VAL A 203 0.33 -9.17 -8.63
N PHE A 204 -0.07 -8.27 -7.75
CA PHE A 204 -0.14 -8.50 -6.31
C PHE A 204 -1.55 -8.98 -5.92
N PRO A 205 -1.67 -9.96 -5.00
CA PRO A 205 -2.98 -10.43 -4.55
C PRO A 205 -3.82 -9.31 -3.96
N GLU A 206 -5.08 -9.19 -4.38
CA GLU A 206 -6.10 -8.30 -3.83
C GLU A 206 -7.24 -9.13 -3.27
N LEU A 207 -7.32 -9.23 -1.96
CA LEU A 207 -8.33 -10.00 -1.23
C LEU A 207 -9.40 -9.05 -0.70
N ILE A 208 -10.56 -9.03 -1.36
CA ILE A 208 -11.57 -8.00 -1.16
C ILE A 208 -12.84 -8.64 -0.61
N GLN A 209 -13.35 -8.11 0.49
CA GLN A 209 -14.63 -8.51 1.10
C GLN A 209 -14.71 -10.03 1.37
N GLN A 210 -15.53 -10.78 0.58
CA GLN A 210 -15.70 -12.22 0.75
C GLN A 210 -14.49 -13.04 0.29
N ASP A 211 -13.65 -12.50 -0.59
CA ASP A 211 -12.41 -13.14 -1.02
C ASP A 211 -11.32 -13.07 0.06
N LEU A 212 -11.48 -12.16 1.04
CA LEU A 212 -10.59 -12.06 2.19
C LEU A 212 -10.92 -13.16 3.21
N SER A 213 -10.12 -14.19 3.20
CA SER A 213 -10.19 -15.32 4.13
C SER A 213 -8.79 -15.73 4.59
N VAL A 214 -8.74 -16.50 5.67
CA VAL A 214 -7.48 -17.08 6.19
C VAL A 214 -6.79 -17.91 5.10
N ASP A 215 -7.54 -18.79 4.43
CA ASP A 215 -7.01 -19.66 3.40
C ASP A 215 -6.49 -18.89 2.18
N ALA A 216 -7.16 -17.79 1.79
CA ALA A 216 -6.72 -16.94 0.69
C ALA A 216 -5.40 -16.23 1.02
N ILE A 217 -5.22 -15.73 2.25
CA ILE A 217 -3.95 -15.11 2.68
C ILE A 217 -2.82 -16.16 2.67
N VAL A 218 -3.06 -17.35 3.21
CA VAL A 218 -2.06 -18.43 3.24
C VAL A 218 -1.70 -18.90 1.83
N SER A 219 -2.67 -19.03 0.94
CA SER A 219 -2.45 -19.37 -0.47
C SER A 219 -1.62 -18.30 -1.17
N SER A 220 -1.96 -17.04 -0.98
CA SER A 220 -1.20 -15.90 -1.54
C SER A 220 0.24 -15.86 -1.04
N TYR A 221 0.45 -16.06 0.27
CA TYR A 221 1.79 -16.17 0.85
C TYR A 221 2.59 -17.30 0.19
N SER A 222 2.00 -18.50 0.05
CA SER A 222 2.65 -19.66 -0.54
C SER A 222 3.00 -19.44 -2.02
N GLU A 223 2.12 -18.78 -2.78
CA GLU A 223 2.39 -18.43 -4.17
C GLU A 223 3.55 -17.44 -4.29
N ILE A 224 3.55 -16.36 -3.49
CA ILE A 224 4.62 -15.35 -3.50
C ILE A 224 5.96 -16.01 -3.13
N SER A 225 5.98 -16.81 -2.06
CA SER A 225 7.19 -17.49 -1.58
C SER A 225 7.75 -18.48 -2.61
N SER A 226 6.91 -19.07 -3.44
CA SER A 226 7.34 -20.01 -4.50
C SER A 226 7.89 -19.33 -5.75
N LYS A 227 7.62 -18.04 -5.97
CA LYS A 227 7.99 -17.30 -7.19
C LYS A 227 8.59 -15.91 -6.89
N PRO A 228 9.61 -15.80 -6.01
CA PRO A 228 10.09 -14.49 -5.52
C PRO A 228 10.62 -13.61 -6.66
N GLN A 229 11.32 -14.16 -7.65
CA GLN A 229 11.89 -13.37 -8.76
C GLN A 229 10.81 -12.67 -9.60
N ARG A 230 9.65 -13.31 -9.79
CA ARG A 230 8.53 -12.72 -10.51
C ARG A 230 8.08 -11.42 -9.83
N TYR A 231 7.90 -11.45 -8.53
CA TYR A 231 7.44 -10.28 -7.79
C TYR A 231 8.50 -9.19 -7.71
N GLN A 232 9.77 -9.54 -7.53
CA GLN A 232 10.86 -8.58 -7.48
C GLN A 232 10.99 -7.76 -8.78
N SER A 233 10.83 -8.39 -9.95
CA SER A 233 10.86 -7.67 -11.24
C SER A 233 9.72 -6.64 -11.36
N HIS A 234 8.55 -6.96 -10.85
CA HIS A 234 7.40 -6.04 -10.86
C HIS A 234 7.56 -4.90 -9.85
N LEU A 235 8.15 -5.15 -8.68
CA LEU A 235 8.49 -4.10 -7.72
C LEU A 235 9.46 -3.08 -8.34
N ALA A 236 10.48 -3.53 -9.05
CA ALA A 236 11.43 -2.65 -9.75
C ALA A 236 10.73 -1.80 -10.83
N ALA A 237 9.91 -2.43 -11.68
CA ALA A 237 9.16 -1.72 -12.74
C ALA A 237 8.17 -0.69 -12.15
N MET A 238 7.52 -1.02 -11.03
CA MET A 238 6.64 -0.09 -10.32
C MET A 238 7.42 1.11 -9.79
N ASN A 239 8.57 0.91 -9.15
CA ASN A 239 9.41 1.98 -8.64
C ASN A 239 9.85 2.94 -9.74
N ASP A 240 10.25 2.41 -10.89
CA ASP A 240 10.63 3.23 -12.05
C ASP A 240 9.47 4.08 -12.57
N SER A 241 8.24 3.54 -12.54
CA SER A 241 7.05 4.26 -13.00
C SER A 241 6.65 5.47 -12.14
N MET A 242 7.15 5.56 -10.91
CA MET A 242 6.88 6.67 -9.99
C MET A 242 7.83 7.85 -10.13
N ASN A 243 8.92 7.69 -10.88
CA ASN A 243 9.89 8.77 -11.11
C ASN A 243 9.30 9.80 -12.09
N GLY A 244 8.99 10.98 -11.58
CA GLY A 244 8.50 12.12 -12.36
C GLY A 244 9.60 13.15 -12.65
N GLU A 245 9.18 14.29 -13.22
CA GLU A 245 10.08 15.38 -13.61
C GLU A 245 10.59 16.20 -12.43
N GLY A 246 9.97 16.04 -11.25
CA GLY A 246 10.40 16.63 -10.00
C GLY A 246 10.04 18.11 -9.81
N PHE A 247 10.36 18.65 -8.63
CA PHE A 247 9.91 19.99 -8.21
C PHE A 247 10.54 21.13 -9.00
N THR A 248 11.77 21.00 -9.46
CA THR A 248 12.44 22.06 -10.25
C THR A 248 11.75 22.28 -11.58
N ALA A 249 11.46 21.20 -12.31
CA ALA A 249 10.72 21.27 -13.57
C ALA A 249 9.27 21.70 -13.34
N ALA A 250 8.64 21.28 -12.25
CA ALA A 250 7.32 21.73 -11.84
C ALA A 250 7.26 23.26 -11.63
N ALA A 251 8.28 23.84 -10.98
CA ALA A 251 8.37 25.29 -10.81
C ALA A 251 8.52 26.04 -12.13
N GLN A 252 9.22 25.47 -13.11
CA GLN A 252 9.32 26.02 -14.45
C GLN A 252 7.97 25.94 -15.19
N ALA A 253 7.27 24.79 -15.11
CA ALA A 253 5.95 24.63 -15.70
C ALA A 253 4.93 25.67 -15.14
N ILE A 254 4.99 26.00 -13.84
CA ILE A 254 4.16 27.05 -13.25
C ILE A 254 4.50 28.44 -13.81
N LYS A 255 5.80 28.76 -13.97
CA LYS A 255 6.22 30.05 -14.54
C LYS A 255 5.72 30.28 -15.95
N HIS A 256 5.53 29.24 -16.74
CA HIS A 256 4.98 29.34 -18.10
C HIS A 256 3.47 29.62 -18.14
N LEU A 257 2.78 29.54 -17.00
CA LEU A 257 1.36 29.88 -16.87
C LEU A 257 1.13 31.38 -16.50
N LEU A 258 2.19 32.05 -16.06
CA LEU A 258 2.18 33.48 -15.67
C LEU A 258 2.52 34.38 -16.84
#